data_27420bf5ef3373be7f75faa1092e57dc
#
_entry.id   27420bf5ef3373be7f75faa1092e57dc
#
_cell.length_a   1.000
_cell.length_b   1.000
_cell.length_c   1.000
_cell.angle_alpha   90.00
_cell.angle_beta   90.00
_cell.angle_gamma   90.00
#
_symmetry.space_group_name_H-M   'P 1'
#
loop_
_entity.id
_entity.type
_entity.pdbx_description
1 polymer ?
#
loop_
_entity_poly.entity_id
_entity_poly.type
_entity_poly.pdbx_seq_one_letter_code
_entity_poly.pdbx_strand_id
1 'polypeptide(L)'
;HAGYATLAFDYSGHGSSGDEIITFDPLIEDFRAASGWLADQGFTRQVCVGHEFGAAVALRAHSPAVQTYVLVSPVLGPLSYDWDMVFSDVQLSDLERHGTTTVPDDSESVRRHFTINKGTLADMSMVSSEKVLRGVSVPVLITHDAFDEETGLLDRTRDAFHLLPDGSVLDMTAPPVGIAVEYTPIEGVPVSDEAVERVAHASSSASAANLPSLPDVATQWATRWVPVGR
;
A
#
# COMPACT_ATOMS: atom_id res chain seq x y z
N HIS A 1 16.92 6.54 -13.44
CA HIS A 1 16.07 6.89 -14.61
C HIS A 1 15.95 5.68 -15.54
N ALA A 2 14.88 4.88 -15.37
CA ALA A 2 14.62 3.70 -16.20
C ALA A 2 13.85 4.02 -17.50
N GLY A 3 13.60 5.32 -17.79
CA GLY A 3 12.91 5.76 -19.01
C GLY A 3 11.38 5.72 -18.95
N TYR A 4 10.80 5.53 -17.76
CA TYR A 4 9.34 5.63 -17.55
C TYR A 4 8.94 7.06 -17.21
N ALA A 5 7.79 7.50 -17.75
CA ALA A 5 7.06 8.61 -17.19
C ALA A 5 6.34 8.14 -15.90
N THR A 6 6.31 8.98 -14.88
CA THR A 6 5.66 8.64 -13.60
C THR A 6 4.58 9.66 -13.27
N LEU A 7 3.45 9.18 -12.74
CA LEU A 7 2.41 9.99 -12.12
C LEU A 7 2.30 9.57 -10.67
N ALA A 8 2.47 10.55 -9.77
CA ALA A 8 2.08 10.44 -8.38
C ALA A 8 0.99 11.46 -8.12
N PHE A 9 -0.03 11.11 -7.35
CA PHE A 9 -1.16 11.98 -7.04
C PHE A 9 -1.66 11.72 -5.62
N ASP A 10 -2.26 12.74 -5.04
CA ASP A 10 -2.93 12.61 -3.75
C ASP A 10 -4.36 12.12 -3.97
N TYR A 11 -4.74 11.03 -3.33
CA TYR A 11 -6.12 10.58 -3.29
C TYR A 11 -7.04 11.60 -2.59
N SER A 12 -8.33 11.56 -2.88
CA SER A 12 -9.34 12.31 -2.12
C SER A 12 -9.19 12.03 -0.62
N GLY A 13 -9.29 13.08 0.19
CA GLY A 13 -9.01 13.02 1.63
C GLY A 13 -7.52 13.01 2.00
N HIS A 14 -6.59 12.99 1.04
CA HIS A 14 -5.14 12.98 1.27
C HIS A 14 -4.47 14.22 0.69
N GLY A 15 -3.29 14.56 1.24
CA GLY A 15 -2.40 15.60 0.72
C GLY A 15 -3.11 16.91 0.40
N SER A 16 -2.97 17.37 -0.85
CA SER A 16 -3.57 18.62 -1.36
C SER A 16 -4.93 18.41 -2.03
N SER A 17 -5.42 17.17 -2.13
CA SER A 17 -6.72 16.87 -2.71
C SER A 17 -7.88 17.31 -1.83
N GLY A 18 -9.10 17.33 -2.38
CA GLY A 18 -10.32 17.69 -1.66
C GLY A 18 -10.59 16.81 -0.45
N ASP A 19 -11.42 17.31 0.47
CA ASP A 19 -11.82 16.55 1.65
C ASP A 19 -12.75 15.40 1.26
N GLU A 20 -12.45 14.20 1.77
CA GLU A 20 -13.27 13.01 1.58
C GLU A 20 -13.06 12.06 2.77
N ILE A 21 -14.04 11.22 3.03
CA ILE A 21 -13.92 10.13 4.01
C ILE A 21 -13.17 8.99 3.34
N ILE A 22 -12.13 8.50 3.99
CA ILE A 22 -11.28 7.44 3.46
C ILE A 22 -12.03 6.11 3.50
N THR A 23 -12.47 5.65 2.32
CA THR A 23 -13.05 4.32 2.08
C THR A 23 -12.57 3.81 0.73
N PHE A 24 -12.79 2.53 0.42
CA PHE A 24 -12.35 1.97 -0.86
C PHE A 24 -12.95 2.66 -2.07
N ASP A 25 -14.24 2.97 -2.05
CA ASP A 25 -14.93 3.40 -3.27
C ASP A 25 -14.40 4.70 -3.87
N PRO A 26 -14.27 5.82 -3.13
CA PRO A 26 -13.69 7.04 -3.68
C PRO A 26 -12.22 6.86 -4.10
N LEU A 27 -11.43 6.10 -3.35
CA LEU A 27 -10.02 5.85 -3.69
C LEU A 27 -9.89 5.04 -4.99
N ILE A 28 -10.78 4.07 -5.23
CA ILE A 28 -10.84 3.30 -6.48
C ILE A 28 -11.19 4.22 -7.66
N GLU A 29 -12.13 5.14 -7.48
CA GLU A 29 -12.51 6.10 -8.52
C GLU A 29 -11.37 7.06 -8.85
N ASP A 30 -10.67 7.55 -7.86
CA ASP A 30 -9.48 8.40 -8.03
C ASP A 30 -8.38 7.67 -8.81
N PHE A 31 -8.10 6.43 -8.47
CA PHE A 31 -7.12 5.62 -9.20
C PHE A 31 -7.52 5.44 -10.66
N ARG A 32 -8.79 5.14 -10.93
CA ARG A 32 -9.31 5.00 -12.29
C ARG A 32 -9.18 6.31 -13.07
N ALA A 33 -9.51 7.43 -12.44
CA ALA A 33 -9.39 8.74 -13.04
C ALA A 33 -7.93 9.07 -13.39
N ALA A 34 -7.00 8.82 -12.46
CA ALA A 34 -5.56 9.04 -12.68
C ALA A 34 -5.00 8.16 -13.80
N SER A 35 -5.36 6.87 -13.81
CA SER A 35 -4.94 5.93 -14.85
C SER A 35 -5.56 6.29 -16.22
N GLY A 36 -6.83 6.70 -16.23
CA GLY A 36 -7.52 7.18 -17.43
C GLY A 36 -6.86 8.44 -17.99
N TRP A 37 -6.56 9.40 -17.13
CA TRP A 37 -5.85 10.61 -17.54
C TRP A 37 -4.49 10.30 -18.19
N LEU A 38 -3.71 9.38 -17.62
CA LEU A 38 -2.46 8.92 -18.22
C LEU A 38 -2.68 8.29 -19.61
N ALA A 39 -3.73 7.48 -19.75
CA ALA A 39 -4.06 6.87 -21.04
C ALA A 39 -4.41 7.92 -22.10
N ASP A 40 -5.15 8.96 -21.72
CA ASP A 40 -5.49 10.11 -22.60
C ASP A 40 -4.26 10.92 -22.99
N GLN A 41 -3.21 10.94 -22.17
CA GLN A 41 -1.90 11.51 -22.52
C GLN A 41 -1.05 10.58 -23.42
N GLY A 42 -1.58 9.44 -23.85
CA GLY A 42 -0.89 8.47 -24.70
C GLY A 42 -0.16 7.34 -23.94
N PHE A 43 -0.17 7.34 -22.60
CA PHE A 43 0.44 6.29 -21.79
C PHE A 43 -0.54 5.13 -21.55
N THR A 44 -0.87 4.41 -22.62
CA THR A 44 -1.89 3.34 -22.63
C THR A 44 -1.40 2.02 -22.05
N ARG A 45 -0.10 1.90 -21.76
CA ARG A 45 0.51 0.74 -21.11
C ARG A 45 1.17 1.19 -19.82
N GLN A 46 0.57 0.81 -18.69
CA GLN A 46 0.94 1.31 -17.38
C GLN A 46 1.47 0.19 -16.49
N VAL A 47 2.40 0.54 -15.61
CA VAL A 47 2.81 -0.26 -14.46
C VAL A 47 2.29 0.47 -13.22
N CYS A 48 1.56 -0.24 -12.38
CA CYS A 48 1.14 0.31 -11.09
C CYS A 48 2.12 -0.14 -10.00
N VAL A 49 2.60 0.81 -9.21
CA VAL A 49 3.33 0.53 -7.96
C VAL A 49 2.40 0.88 -6.80
N GLY A 50 2.08 -0.09 -5.96
CA GLY A 50 1.17 0.07 -4.82
C GLY A 50 1.81 -0.38 -3.52
N HIS A 51 1.46 0.28 -2.42
CA HIS A 51 1.95 -0.03 -1.08
C HIS A 51 0.76 -0.22 -0.13
N GLU A 52 0.80 -1.26 0.71
CA GLU A 52 -0.20 -1.58 1.73
C GLU A 52 -1.65 -1.50 1.23
N PHE A 53 -2.47 -0.63 1.86
CA PHE A 53 -3.88 -0.42 1.50
C PHE A 53 -4.02 0.16 0.08
N GLY A 54 -3.10 1.03 -0.35
CA GLY A 54 -3.06 1.56 -1.71
C GLY A 54 -2.88 0.47 -2.78
N ALA A 55 -2.19 -0.62 -2.45
CA ALA A 55 -2.08 -1.79 -3.32
C ALA A 55 -3.45 -2.48 -3.51
N ALA A 56 -4.24 -2.64 -2.44
CA ALA A 56 -5.58 -3.20 -2.52
C ALA A 56 -6.54 -2.32 -3.32
N VAL A 57 -6.45 -0.99 -3.17
CA VAL A 57 -7.19 0.00 -3.98
C VAL A 57 -6.86 -0.18 -5.46
N ALA A 58 -5.59 -0.19 -5.82
CA ALA A 58 -5.14 -0.31 -7.21
C ALA A 58 -5.59 -1.62 -7.86
N LEU A 59 -5.51 -2.75 -7.14
CA LEU A 59 -5.98 -4.05 -7.61
C LEU A 59 -7.50 -4.04 -7.85
N ARG A 60 -8.29 -3.47 -6.93
CA ARG A 60 -9.75 -3.36 -7.07
C ARG A 60 -10.20 -2.39 -8.15
N ALA A 61 -9.35 -1.43 -8.51
CA ALA A 61 -9.67 -0.45 -9.54
C ALA A 61 -9.77 -1.07 -10.95
N HIS A 62 -9.08 -2.17 -11.22
CA HIS A 62 -9.10 -2.87 -12.52
C HIS A 62 -8.93 -1.95 -13.71
N SER A 63 -7.94 -1.05 -13.66
CA SER A 63 -7.69 -0.16 -14.79
C SER A 63 -7.22 -0.95 -16.02
N PRO A 64 -7.87 -0.82 -17.18
CA PRO A 64 -7.51 -1.59 -18.37
C PRO A 64 -6.15 -1.23 -18.96
N ALA A 65 -5.61 -0.06 -18.64
CA ALA A 65 -4.29 0.37 -19.07
C ALA A 65 -3.16 -0.29 -18.26
N VAL A 66 -3.44 -0.80 -17.06
CA VAL A 66 -2.44 -1.44 -16.20
C VAL A 66 -2.11 -2.83 -16.74
N GLN A 67 -0.84 -3.05 -17.08
CA GLN A 67 -0.34 -4.30 -17.65
C GLN A 67 0.36 -5.18 -16.61
N THR A 68 0.72 -4.62 -15.48
CA THR A 68 1.30 -5.35 -14.35
C THR A 68 1.32 -4.47 -13.10
N TYR A 69 1.44 -5.12 -11.96
CA TYR A 69 1.55 -4.48 -10.66
C TYR A 69 2.88 -4.84 -10.00
N VAL A 70 3.42 -3.89 -9.25
CA VAL A 70 4.50 -4.07 -8.28
C VAL A 70 3.93 -3.65 -6.93
N LEU A 71 3.75 -4.59 -6.03
CA LEU A 71 3.08 -4.37 -4.76
C LEU A 71 4.05 -4.59 -3.60
N VAL A 72 4.11 -3.62 -2.72
CA VAL A 72 4.94 -3.66 -1.50
C VAL A 72 4.01 -3.82 -0.32
N SER A 73 4.20 -4.88 0.46
CA SER A 73 3.42 -5.15 1.67
C SER A 73 1.89 -5.05 1.48
N PRO A 74 1.31 -5.62 0.39
CA PRO A 74 -0.09 -5.38 0.06
C PRO A 74 -1.04 -5.97 1.10
N VAL A 75 -2.14 -5.27 1.39
CA VAL A 75 -3.24 -5.80 2.21
C VAL A 75 -4.14 -6.68 1.33
N LEU A 76 -3.90 -7.98 1.31
CA LEU A 76 -4.63 -8.95 0.48
C LEU A 76 -5.65 -9.81 1.25
N GLY A 77 -5.86 -9.54 2.53
CA GLY A 77 -6.81 -10.30 3.35
C GLY A 77 -7.16 -9.55 4.62
N PRO A 78 -8.06 -10.12 5.45
CA PRO A 78 -8.49 -9.47 6.67
C PRO A 78 -7.35 -9.38 7.68
N LEU A 79 -7.22 -8.21 8.29
CA LEU A 79 -6.29 -7.96 9.39
C LEU A 79 -7.08 -7.70 10.67
N SER A 80 -6.56 -8.20 11.78
CA SER A 80 -7.14 -7.94 13.09
C SER A 80 -6.49 -6.70 13.69
N TYR A 81 -7.29 -5.67 13.91
CA TYR A 81 -6.86 -4.46 14.59
C TYR A 81 -7.51 -4.38 15.96
N ASP A 82 -6.71 -4.06 16.97
CA ASP A 82 -7.23 -3.64 18.27
C ASP A 82 -7.46 -2.12 18.23
N TRP A 83 -8.68 -1.73 17.87
CA TRP A 83 -9.01 -0.33 17.68
C TRP A 83 -8.89 0.50 18.97
N ASP A 84 -9.04 -0.12 20.14
CA ASP A 84 -8.85 0.55 21.42
C ASP A 84 -7.37 0.89 21.68
N MET A 85 -6.46 0.19 20.99
CA MET A 85 -5.03 0.51 21.02
C MET A 85 -4.62 1.51 19.94
N VAL A 86 -5.39 1.58 18.84
CA VAL A 86 -5.10 2.47 17.69
C VAL A 86 -5.68 3.87 17.92
N PHE A 87 -6.87 3.97 18.52
CA PHE A 87 -7.57 5.23 18.69
C PHE A 87 -7.69 5.64 20.17
N SER A 88 -7.64 6.93 20.42
CA SER A 88 -7.95 7.48 21.74
C SER A 88 -9.44 7.35 22.06
N ASP A 89 -9.78 7.38 23.36
CA ASP A 89 -11.18 7.38 23.83
C ASP A 89 -12.03 8.49 23.18
N VAL A 90 -11.42 9.64 22.90
CA VAL A 90 -12.08 10.77 22.22
C VAL A 90 -12.45 10.38 20.80
N GLN A 91 -11.53 9.81 20.04
CA GLN A 91 -11.77 9.38 18.66
C GLN A 91 -12.82 8.26 18.58
N LEU A 92 -12.77 7.29 19.49
CA LEU A 92 -13.78 6.23 19.58
C LEU A 92 -15.16 6.81 19.92
N SER A 93 -15.22 7.75 20.87
CA SER A 93 -16.46 8.45 21.23
C SER A 93 -17.02 9.27 20.06
N ASP A 94 -16.17 9.92 19.26
CA ASP A 94 -16.58 10.67 18.08
C ASP A 94 -17.15 9.74 17.01
N LEU A 95 -16.50 8.59 16.75
CA LEU A 95 -17.02 7.56 15.85
C LEU A 95 -18.39 7.04 16.28
N GLU A 96 -18.63 6.92 17.58
CA GLU A 96 -19.92 6.48 18.09
C GLU A 96 -21.01 7.55 17.97
N ARG A 97 -20.70 8.80 18.34
CA ARG A 97 -21.67 9.90 18.44
C ARG A 97 -21.91 10.60 17.12
N HIS A 98 -20.86 10.78 16.33
CA HIS A 98 -20.89 11.59 15.11
C HIS A 98 -20.74 10.76 13.84
N GLY A 99 -20.38 9.47 13.97
CA GLY A 99 -20.14 8.55 12.85
C GLY A 99 -18.79 8.74 12.17
N THR A 100 -18.05 9.80 12.51
CA THR A 100 -16.74 10.14 11.95
C THR A 100 -15.80 10.59 13.05
N THR A 101 -14.50 10.46 12.81
CA THR A 101 -13.43 11.08 13.60
C THR A 101 -12.27 11.49 12.71
N THR A 102 -11.29 12.19 13.28
CA THR A 102 -10.07 12.59 12.57
C THR A 102 -8.86 11.84 13.13
N VAL A 103 -7.96 11.44 12.24
CA VAL A 103 -6.67 10.81 12.57
C VAL A 103 -5.58 11.77 12.14
N PRO A 104 -4.56 12.04 12.97
CA PRO A 104 -3.43 12.88 12.57
C PRO A 104 -2.75 12.31 11.32
N ASP A 105 -2.31 13.19 10.44
CA ASP A 105 -1.40 12.88 9.34
C ASP A 105 0.00 13.30 9.77
N ASP A 106 0.83 12.33 10.07
CA ASP A 106 2.21 12.54 10.51
C ASP A 106 3.18 12.76 9.34
N SER A 107 2.66 12.73 8.10
CA SER A 107 3.46 13.03 6.92
C SER A 107 3.78 14.54 6.82
N GLU A 108 4.79 14.89 6.02
CA GLU A 108 5.12 16.30 5.70
C GLU A 108 4.09 16.98 4.79
N SER A 109 2.93 16.36 4.59
CA SER A 109 1.84 16.86 3.75
C SER A 109 1.24 18.16 4.31
N VAL A 110 0.59 18.94 3.43
CA VAL A 110 -0.18 20.14 3.83
C VAL A 110 -1.40 19.79 4.67
N ARG A 111 -1.93 18.58 4.50
CA ARG A 111 -3.02 18.05 5.32
C ARG A 111 -2.47 17.60 6.66
N ARG A 112 -3.19 17.90 7.72
CA ARG A 112 -2.76 17.58 9.10
C ARG A 112 -3.56 16.45 9.73
N HIS A 113 -4.63 16.01 9.08
CA HIS A 113 -5.46 14.91 9.55
C HIS A 113 -6.29 14.32 8.44
N PHE A 114 -6.66 13.09 8.61
CA PHE A 114 -7.60 12.35 7.77
C PHE A 114 -8.96 12.28 8.46
N THR A 115 -10.04 12.28 7.69
CA THR A 115 -11.38 11.98 8.19
C THR A 115 -11.73 10.52 7.87
N ILE A 116 -12.10 9.79 8.91
CA ILE A 116 -12.49 8.38 8.82
C ILE A 116 -13.86 8.15 9.45
N ASN A 117 -14.48 7.03 9.10
CA ASN A 117 -15.74 6.57 9.69
C ASN A 117 -15.68 5.06 9.96
N LYS A 118 -16.77 4.47 10.44
CA LYS A 118 -16.86 3.02 10.66
C LYS A 118 -16.70 2.20 9.37
N GLY A 119 -17.06 2.77 8.21
CA GLY A 119 -16.81 2.16 6.90
C GLY A 119 -15.33 2.03 6.60
N THR A 120 -14.52 3.07 6.93
CA THR A 120 -13.05 3.00 6.82
C THR A 120 -12.49 1.83 7.62
N LEU A 121 -12.92 1.69 8.89
CA LEU A 121 -12.45 0.60 9.77
C LEU A 121 -12.86 -0.77 9.21
N ALA A 122 -14.08 -0.88 8.69
CA ALA A 122 -14.56 -2.09 8.05
C ALA A 122 -13.75 -2.41 6.78
N ASP A 123 -13.48 -1.43 5.95
CA ASP A 123 -12.67 -1.58 4.73
C ASP A 123 -11.25 -2.05 5.04
N MET A 124 -10.65 -1.59 6.13
CA MET A 124 -9.32 -2.01 6.55
C MET A 124 -9.30 -3.40 7.19
N SER A 125 -10.29 -3.71 8.06
CA SER A 125 -10.30 -4.96 8.82
C SER A 125 -10.86 -6.15 8.03
N MET A 126 -11.81 -5.90 7.12
CA MET A 126 -12.60 -6.94 6.45
C MET A 126 -12.24 -7.09 4.97
N VAL A 127 -10.97 -6.85 4.64
CA VAL A 127 -10.46 -7.06 3.28
C VAL A 127 -10.69 -8.52 2.87
N SER A 128 -11.38 -8.74 1.75
CA SER A 128 -11.58 -10.07 1.19
C SER A 128 -10.63 -10.28 0.02
N SER A 129 -9.78 -11.30 0.13
CA SER A 129 -8.82 -11.67 -0.94
C SER A 129 -9.52 -11.87 -2.28
N GLU A 130 -10.67 -12.56 -2.29
CA GLU A 130 -11.43 -12.80 -3.50
C GLU A 130 -11.98 -11.51 -4.10
N LYS A 131 -12.38 -10.53 -3.27
CA LYS A 131 -12.86 -9.23 -3.77
C LYS A 131 -11.72 -8.37 -4.31
N VAL A 132 -10.57 -8.38 -3.64
CA VAL A 132 -9.38 -7.61 -4.05
C VAL A 132 -8.81 -8.16 -5.35
N LEU A 133 -8.73 -9.48 -5.48
CA LEU A 133 -8.07 -10.15 -6.60
C LEU A 133 -9.03 -10.52 -7.75
N ARG A 134 -10.36 -10.40 -7.53
CA ARG A 134 -11.33 -10.68 -8.58
C ARG A 134 -11.10 -9.78 -9.79
N GLY A 135 -10.88 -10.39 -10.95
CA GLY A 135 -10.67 -9.66 -12.21
C GLY A 135 -9.24 -9.19 -12.46
N VAL A 136 -8.32 -9.41 -11.53
CA VAL A 136 -6.89 -9.24 -11.80
C VAL A 136 -6.48 -10.31 -12.80
N SER A 137 -6.13 -9.90 -14.00
CA SER A 137 -5.79 -10.80 -15.12
C SER A 137 -4.36 -10.63 -15.63
N VAL A 138 -3.60 -9.74 -15.02
CA VAL A 138 -2.22 -9.43 -15.38
C VAL A 138 -1.28 -9.87 -14.24
N PRO A 139 -0.04 -10.29 -14.56
CA PRO A 139 0.90 -10.74 -13.56
C PRO A 139 1.25 -9.67 -12.52
N VAL A 140 1.48 -10.09 -11.29
CA VAL A 140 1.76 -9.24 -10.14
C VAL A 140 3.10 -9.64 -9.52
N LEU A 141 3.97 -8.66 -9.26
CA LEU A 141 5.12 -8.82 -8.39
C LEU A 141 4.72 -8.33 -6.99
N ILE A 142 4.90 -9.17 -5.99
CA ILE A 142 4.68 -8.82 -4.59
C ILE A 142 6.01 -8.92 -3.85
N THR A 143 6.31 -7.93 -3.03
CA THR A 143 7.43 -7.94 -2.10
C THR A 143 6.95 -7.67 -0.68
N HIS A 144 7.60 -8.31 0.29
CA HIS A 144 7.35 -8.10 1.70
C HIS A 144 8.67 -7.86 2.42
N ASP A 145 8.62 -7.12 3.50
CA ASP A 145 9.74 -7.00 4.43
C ASP A 145 9.60 -7.99 5.62
N ALA A 146 10.60 -7.98 6.49
CA ALA A 146 10.62 -8.88 7.64
C ALA A 146 9.51 -8.55 8.67
N PHE A 147 9.05 -7.30 8.73
CA PHE A 147 8.00 -6.86 9.66
C PHE A 147 6.62 -7.35 9.24
N ASP A 148 6.41 -7.60 7.96
CA ASP A 148 5.15 -8.10 7.43
C ASP A 148 4.78 -9.50 7.93
N GLU A 149 5.75 -10.29 8.38
CA GLU A 149 5.49 -11.57 9.02
C GLU A 149 4.87 -11.37 10.41
N GLU A 150 5.34 -10.37 11.17
CA GLU A 150 4.80 -10.06 12.52
C GLU A 150 3.40 -9.46 12.44
N THR A 151 3.10 -8.66 11.43
CA THR A 151 1.79 -8.04 11.22
C THR A 151 0.77 -8.98 10.56
N GLY A 152 1.20 -10.13 10.06
CA GLY A 152 0.38 -11.10 9.37
C GLY A 152 0.08 -10.75 7.90
N LEU A 153 0.64 -9.67 7.36
CA LEU A 153 0.48 -9.29 5.94
C LEU A 153 1.03 -10.36 5.01
N LEU A 154 2.21 -10.89 5.32
CA LEU A 154 2.84 -11.95 4.55
C LEU A 154 1.99 -13.23 4.49
N ASP A 155 1.40 -13.62 5.62
CA ASP A 155 0.53 -14.79 5.67
C ASP A 155 -0.74 -14.58 4.84
N ARG A 156 -1.34 -13.38 4.88
CA ARG A 156 -2.48 -13.06 4.01
C ARG A 156 -2.11 -13.13 2.53
N THR A 157 -0.92 -12.70 2.18
CA THR A 157 -0.42 -12.83 0.81
C THR A 157 -0.21 -14.29 0.41
N ARG A 158 0.41 -15.11 1.26
CA ARG A 158 0.59 -16.55 1.01
C ARG A 158 -0.74 -17.26 0.81
N ASP A 159 -1.72 -16.98 1.67
CA ASP A 159 -3.06 -17.56 1.59
C ASP A 159 -3.78 -17.18 0.27
N ALA A 160 -3.61 -15.93 -0.16
CA ALA A 160 -4.28 -15.39 -1.34
C ALA A 160 -3.52 -15.64 -2.67
N PHE A 161 -2.26 -16.05 -2.61
CA PHE A 161 -1.37 -16.13 -3.79
C PHE A 161 -1.92 -17.02 -4.91
N HIS A 162 -2.62 -18.08 -4.55
CA HIS A 162 -3.26 -19.01 -5.51
C HIS A 162 -4.38 -18.37 -6.35
N LEU A 163 -4.87 -17.19 -5.96
CA LEU A 163 -5.89 -16.42 -6.71
C LEU A 163 -5.26 -15.51 -7.78
N LEU A 164 -3.95 -15.35 -7.77
CA LEU A 164 -3.24 -14.49 -8.71
C LEU A 164 -3.03 -15.20 -10.07
N PRO A 165 -2.96 -14.43 -11.17
CA PRO A 165 -2.68 -14.98 -12.48
C PRO A 165 -1.32 -15.70 -12.56
N ASP A 166 -1.22 -16.65 -13.49
CA ASP A 166 0.03 -17.30 -13.82
C ASP A 166 1.12 -16.28 -14.18
N GLY A 167 2.34 -16.52 -13.71
CA GLY A 167 3.48 -15.63 -13.89
C GLY A 167 3.60 -14.55 -12.80
N SER A 168 2.68 -14.51 -11.82
CA SER A 168 2.86 -13.69 -10.62
C SER A 168 4.00 -14.22 -9.74
N VAL A 169 4.68 -13.33 -9.03
CA VAL A 169 5.86 -13.66 -8.21
C VAL A 169 5.71 -13.03 -6.82
N LEU A 170 6.00 -13.82 -5.81
CA LEU A 170 6.25 -13.37 -4.44
C LEU A 170 7.77 -13.38 -4.22
N ASP A 171 8.35 -12.18 -4.13
CA ASP A 171 9.79 -12.00 -3.93
C ASP A 171 10.07 -11.56 -2.49
N MET A 172 10.73 -12.45 -1.75
CA MET A 172 11.13 -12.23 -0.36
C MET A 172 12.60 -11.78 -0.24
N THR A 173 13.31 -11.66 -1.37
CA THR A 173 14.74 -11.37 -1.37
C THR A 173 15.05 -9.88 -1.58
N ALA A 174 14.09 -9.11 -2.06
CA ALA A 174 14.27 -7.67 -2.17
C ALA A 174 14.40 -7.09 -0.75
N PRO A 175 15.52 -6.43 -0.42
CA PRO A 175 15.61 -5.76 0.87
C PRO A 175 14.49 -4.72 0.95
N PRO A 176 13.90 -4.51 2.13
CA PRO A 176 12.95 -3.44 2.30
C PRO A 176 13.61 -2.18 1.76
N VAL A 177 12.95 -1.52 0.83
CA VAL A 177 13.39 -0.19 0.47
C VAL A 177 13.36 0.56 1.78
N GLY A 178 14.47 1.14 2.13
CA GLY A 178 14.44 2.23 3.09
C GLY A 178 13.58 3.38 2.51
N ILE A 179 12.29 3.17 2.44
CA ILE A 179 11.37 4.19 2.85
C ILE A 179 11.75 4.28 4.32
N ALA A 180 12.60 5.25 4.64
CA ALA A 180 12.75 5.68 6.00
C ALA A 180 11.35 6.16 6.39
N VAL A 181 10.52 5.22 6.80
CA VAL A 181 9.45 5.52 7.72
C VAL A 181 10.25 5.83 8.97
N GLU A 182 10.59 7.11 9.14
CA GLU A 182 10.94 7.60 10.45
C GLU A 182 9.73 7.25 11.30
N TYR A 183 9.84 6.11 11.98
CA TYR A 183 8.88 5.72 12.99
C TYR A 183 9.06 6.73 14.11
N THR A 184 8.29 7.79 14.07
CA THR A 184 8.15 8.69 15.19
C THR A 184 7.26 7.95 16.20
N PRO A 185 7.79 7.49 17.33
CA PRO A 185 6.98 6.82 18.33
C PRO A 185 5.82 7.75 18.70
N ILE A 186 4.59 7.26 18.60
CA ILE A 186 3.42 7.97 19.11
C ILE A 186 3.67 8.15 20.61
N GLU A 187 3.74 9.39 21.06
CA GLU A 187 4.01 9.74 22.46
C GLU A 187 2.96 9.06 23.34
N GLY A 188 3.38 8.10 24.19
CA GLY A 188 2.49 7.36 25.10
C GLY A 188 2.25 5.89 24.77
N VAL A 189 2.70 5.36 23.63
CA VAL A 189 2.67 3.93 23.35
C VAL A 189 4.04 3.32 23.76
N PRO A 190 4.10 2.41 24.73
CA PRO A 190 5.36 1.77 25.07
C PRO A 190 5.79 0.83 23.94
N VAL A 191 6.70 1.30 23.10
CA VAL A 191 7.42 0.44 22.16
C VAL A 191 8.48 -0.30 23.00
N SER A 192 8.49 -1.63 22.96
CA SER A 192 9.51 -2.38 23.68
C SER A 192 10.89 -2.10 23.11
N ASP A 193 11.90 -1.96 23.96
CA ASP A 193 13.29 -1.75 23.53
C ASP A 193 13.76 -2.85 22.55
N GLU A 194 13.20 -4.05 22.66
CA GLU A 194 13.41 -5.18 21.76
C GLU A 194 12.87 -4.97 20.33
N ALA A 195 11.79 -4.20 20.16
CA ALA A 195 11.26 -3.86 18.85
C ALA A 195 12.14 -2.78 18.16
N VAL A 196 12.63 -1.81 18.96
CA VAL A 196 13.55 -0.77 18.48
C VAL A 196 14.90 -1.38 18.07
N GLU A 197 15.45 -2.31 18.85
CA GLU A 197 16.68 -3.02 18.51
C GLU A 197 16.52 -3.90 17.26
N ARG A 198 15.38 -4.54 17.06
CA ARG A 198 15.12 -5.37 15.87
C ARG A 198 15.08 -4.53 14.60
N VAL A 199 14.45 -3.36 14.64
CA VAL A 199 14.43 -2.41 13.51
C VAL A 199 15.84 -1.89 13.22
N ALA A 200 16.61 -1.55 14.23
CA ALA A 200 18.00 -1.11 14.08
C ALA A 200 18.92 -2.23 13.53
N HIS A 201 18.72 -3.48 13.95
CA HIS A 201 19.45 -4.65 13.44
C HIS A 201 19.06 -5.00 12.00
N ALA A 202 17.79 -4.92 11.62
CA ALA A 202 17.34 -5.13 10.25
C ALA A 202 17.96 -4.09 9.29
N SER A 203 18.04 -2.83 9.71
CA SER A 203 18.67 -1.74 8.94
C SER A 203 20.20 -1.91 8.81
N SER A 204 20.87 -2.53 9.79
CA SER A 204 22.33 -2.70 9.75
C SER A 204 22.80 -3.98 9.03
N SER A 205 21.96 -5.03 8.98
CA SER A 205 22.29 -6.28 8.29
C SER A 205 22.06 -6.23 6.78
N ALA A 206 21.25 -5.30 6.29
CA ALA A 206 21.02 -5.10 4.85
C ALA A 206 22.24 -4.52 4.10
N SER A 207 23.28 -4.10 4.81
CA SER A 207 24.49 -3.47 4.21
C SER A 207 25.49 -4.44 3.57
N ALA A 208 25.30 -5.74 3.61
CA ALA A 208 26.37 -6.70 3.31
C ALA A 208 26.16 -7.63 2.10
N ALA A 209 25.07 -7.56 1.38
CA ALA A 209 24.87 -8.41 0.22
C ALA A 209 24.59 -7.58 -1.04
N ASN A 210 25.18 -7.97 -2.17
CA ASN A 210 24.86 -7.49 -3.53
C ASN A 210 23.43 -7.92 -3.96
N LEU A 211 22.43 -7.70 -3.10
CA LEU A 211 21.04 -7.94 -3.45
C LEU A 211 20.51 -6.74 -4.26
N PRO A 212 19.75 -6.99 -5.34
CA PRO A 212 19.15 -5.91 -6.09
C PRO A 212 18.21 -5.09 -5.19
N SER A 213 18.28 -3.77 -5.30
CA SER A 213 17.34 -2.90 -4.58
C SER A 213 15.91 -3.11 -5.11
N LEU A 214 14.89 -2.79 -4.31
CA LEU A 214 13.50 -2.85 -4.78
C LEU A 214 13.28 -2.01 -6.06
N PRO A 215 13.84 -0.78 -6.24
CA PRO A 215 13.78 -0.10 -7.51
C PRO A 215 14.37 -0.89 -8.67
N ASP A 216 15.43 -1.67 -8.46
CA ASP A 216 16.02 -2.51 -9.50
C ASP A 216 15.11 -3.70 -9.84
N VAL A 217 14.59 -4.39 -8.83
CA VAL A 217 13.64 -5.51 -9.00
C VAL A 217 12.36 -5.03 -9.68
N ALA A 218 11.78 -3.94 -9.20
CA ALA A 218 10.60 -3.33 -9.79
C ALA A 218 10.83 -2.89 -11.25
N THR A 219 11.99 -2.32 -11.55
CA THR A 219 12.36 -1.91 -12.91
C THR A 219 12.54 -3.12 -13.84
N GLN A 220 13.21 -4.19 -13.39
CA GLN A 220 13.36 -5.41 -14.17
C GLN A 220 12.01 -6.06 -14.44
N TRP A 221 11.15 -6.14 -13.44
CA TRP A 221 9.79 -6.65 -13.59
C TRP A 221 8.97 -5.80 -14.56
N ALA A 222 8.93 -4.47 -14.35
CA ALA A 222 8.18 -3.55 -15.20
C ALA A 222 8.61 -3.65 -16.68
N THR A 223 9.92 -3.68 -16.94
CA THR A 223 10.49 -3.78 -18.29
C THR A 223 10.10 -5.07 -19.00
N ARG A 224 9.88 -6.15 -18.28
CA ARG A 224 9.41 -7.43 -18.83
C ARG A 224 8.01 -7.33 -19.46
N TRP A 225 7.11 -6.55 -18.83
CA TRP A 225 5.70 -6.46 -19.20
C TRP A 225 5.37 -5.18 -19.97
N VAL A 226 6.08 -4.10 -19.67
CA VAL A 226 5.93 -2.79 -20.33
C VAL A 226 7.31 -2.28 -20.75
N PRO A 227 7.86 -2.77 -21.88
CA PRO A 227 9.17 -2.33 -22.35
C PRO A 227 9.21 -0.84 -22.63
N VAL A 228 10.30 -0.17 -22.24
CA VAL A 228 10.54 1.24 -22.53
C VAL A 228 10.75 1.43 -24.03
N GLY A 229 10.14 2.46 -24.63
CA GLY A 229 10.43 2.88 -26.02
C GLY A 229 9.61 2.19 -27.11
N ARG A 230 8.44 1.66 -26.78
CA ARG A 230 7.48 1.20 -27.80
C ARG A 230 6.11 1.82 -27.59
#